data_6af9ce23ed78dd76acaf7f3156c5341c
#
_entry.id   6af9ce23ed78dd76acaf7f3156c5341c
#
_cell.length_a   1.000
_cell.length_b   1.000
_cell.length_c   1.000
_cell.angle_alpha   90.00
_cell.angle_beta   90.00
_cell.angle_gamma   90.00
#
_symmetry.space_group_name_H-M   'P 1'
#
loop_
_entity.id
_entity.type
_entity.pdbx_description
1 polymer ?
#
loop_
_entity_poly.entity_id
_entity_poly.type
_entity_poly.pdbx_seq_one_letter_code
_entity_poly.pdbx_strand_id
1 'polypeptide(L)'
;MKVFILCGGLGSRLDYEGQITPKPLVRIGKMPIVWHIIRIFLHQNVNEFVLCLGHKHGSFKKFFSNLGSNNKIIKIKKNYEKIILKISNKKTIIHLVNTGLNTKTGNRIKRAYKILNLKETIIMTYGDGLSDLPIRKLLNFHKINKKFSTVTAVRPPKKFGIFEIRNKVAKSFDNIYPDKLSRINGGFFVLSNEAIKK
;
A
#
# COMPACT_ATOMS: atom_id res chain seq x y z
N MET A 1 -5.76 -10.03 -9.04
CA MET A 1 -4.55 -9.46 -8.40
C MET A 1 -4.97 -8.38 -7.43
N LYS A 2 -4.38 -8.35 -6.23
CA LYS A 2 -4.73 -7.41 -5.16
C LYS A 2 -3.61 -6.42 -4.87
N VAL A 3 -3.99 -5.20 -4.50
CA VAL A 3 -3.06 -4.17 -4.02
C VAL A 3 -3.17 -4.08 -2.50
N PHE A 4 -2.07 -4.33 -1.83
CA PHE A 4 -1.91 -4.14 -0.39
C PHE A 4 -1.45 -2.72 -0.10
N ILE A 5 -2.21 -2.00 0.71
CA ILE A 5 -1.91 -0.62 1.10
C ILE A 5 -1.61 -0.61 2.60
N LEU A 6 -0.41 -0.19 2.97
CA LEU A 6 0.02 -0.12 4.36
C LEU A 6 -0.54 1.13 5.04
N CYS A 7 -1.55 0.94 5.87
CA CYS A 7 -2.27 2.01 6.56
C CYS A 7 -2.20 1.92 8.11
N GLY A 8 -1.32 1.08 8.64
CA GLY A 8 -1.32 0.75 10.07
C GLY A 8 -0.31 1.50 10.94
N GLY A 9 0.40 2.49 10.40
CA GLY A 9 1.37 3.30 11.15
C GLY A 9 0.72 4.22 12.19
N LEU A 10 1.47 4.57 13.25
CA LEU A 10 1.00 5.49 14.32
C LEU A 10 0.84 6.93 13.85
N GLY A 11 1.44 7.31 12.71
CA GLY A 11 1.31 8.66 12.12
C GLY A 11 1.93 9.79 12.95
N SER A 12 2.89 9.48 13.81
CA SER A 12 3.47 10.34 14.86
C SER A 12 4.08 11.69 14.40
N ARG A 13 3.99 12.04 13.12
CA ARG A 13 4.59 13.28 12.56
C ARG A 13 3.57 14.32 12.05
N LEU A 14 2.28 14.06 12.18
CA LEU A 14 1.21 14.97 11.73
C LEU A 14 0.16 15.12 12.85
N ASP A 15 0.58 15.69 13.97
CA ASP A 15 -0.33 16.23 14.97
C ASP A 15 -0.72 17.65 14.55
N TYR A 16 -1.84 17.79 13.87
CA TYR A 16 -2.54 19.08 13.76
C TYR A 16 -3.77 19.03 14.66
N GLU A 17 -3.86 19.98 15.58
CA GLU A 17 -5.04 20.26 16.43
C GLU A 17 -5.55 19.09 17.33
N GLY A 18 -4.67 18.28 17.93
CA GLY A 18 -5.07 17.30 18.94
C GLY A 18 -5.93 16.13 18.43
N GLN A 19 -6.24 16.06 17.16
CA GLN A 19 -6.90 14.94 16.51
C GLN A 19 -5.93 14.19 15.60
N ILE A 20 -5.36 13.11 16.12
CA ILE A 20 -4.44 12.25 15.35
C ILE A 20 -5.23 11.53 14.24
N THR A 21 -5.33 12.13 13.08
CA THR A 21 -5.89 11.48 11.88
C THR A 21 -4.86 10.52 11.30
N PRO A 22 -5.19 9.25 11.02
CA PRO A 22 -4.28 8.36 10.31
C PRO A 22 -3.78 9.00 9.01
N LYS A 23 -2.47 9.03 8.79
CA LYS A 23 -1.84 9.69 7.64
C LYS A 23 -2.51 9.39 6.28
N PRO A 24 -2.91 8.12 5.98
CA PRO A 24 -3.63 7.81 4.75
C PRO A 24 -5.03 8.45 4.66
N LEU A 25 -5.60 8.89 5.77
CA LEU A 25 -6.91 9.56 5.82
C LEU A 25 -6.79 11.10 5.84
N VAL A 26 -5.58 11.66 5.84
CA VAL A 26 -5.36 13.09 5.66
C VAL A 26 -5.87 13.49 4.28
N ARG A 27 -6.62 14.58 4.20
CA ARG A 27 -7.25 15.03 2.96
C ARG A 27 -6.28 15.83 2.08
N ILE A 28 -6.36 15.56 0.79
CA ILE A 28 -5.81 16.39 -0.28
C ILE A 28 -7.03 16.87 -1.10
N GLY A 29 -7.36 18.14 -0.94
CA GLY A 29 -8.64 18.66 -1.43
C GLY A 29 -9.83 18.03 -0.68
N LYS A 30 -10.81 17.51 -1.42
CA LYS A 30 -12.03 16.96 -0.83
C LYS A 30 -11.88 15.51 -0.34
N MET A 31 -10.82 14.79 -0.72
CA MET A 31 -10.69 13.34 -0.50
C MET A 31 -9.35 12.99 0.18
N PRO A 32 -9.29 11.90 0.98
CA PRO A 32 -8.06 11.48 1.64
C PRO A 32 -7.05 10.85 0.67
N ILE A 33 -5.78 10.83 1.09
CA ILE A 33 -4.66 10.30 0.29
C ILE A 33 -4.96 8.87 -0.19
N VAL A 34 -5.44 7.99 0.68
CA VAL A 34 -5.76 6.60 0.34
C VAL A 34 -6.80 6.49 -0.80
N TRP A 35 -7.74 7.43 -0.88
CA TRP A 35 -8.69 7.50 -1.98
C TRP A 35 -8.00 7.79 -3.32
N HIS A 36 -7.07 8.74 -3.33
CA HIS A 36 -6.30 9.07 -4.54
C HIS A 36 -5.45 7.89 -4.98
N ILE A 37 -4.81 7.17 -4.04
CA ILE A 37 -4.08 5.94 -4.33
C ILE A 37 -5.01 4.91 -5.01
N ILE A 38 -6.16 4.62 -4.43
CA ILE A 38 -7.14 3.68 -4.98
C ILE A 38 -7.56 4.11 -6.39
N ARG A 39 -7.84 5.39 -6.62
CA ARG A 39 -8.22 5.89 -7.95
C ARG A 39 -7.14 5.71 -8.99
N ILE A 40 -5.87 5.96 -8.66
CA ILE A 40 -4.73 5.74 -9.56
C ILE A 40 -4.70 4.27 -10.02
N PHE A 41 -4.87 3.33 -9.12
CA PHE A 41 -4.93 1.90 -9.46
C PHE A 41 -6.18 1.53 -10.27
N LEU A 42 -7.35 2.11 -9.93
CA LEU A 42 -8.60 1.90 -10.69
C LEU A 42 -8.49 2.36 -12.14
N HIS A 43 -7.80 3.47 -12.41
CA HIS A 43 -7.50 3.91 -13.78
C HIS A 43 -6.64 2.91 -14.55
N GLN A 44 -5.83 2.12 -13.83
CA GLN A 44 -4.99 1.05 -14.41
C GLN A 44 -5.65 -0.35 -14.31
N ASN A 45 -7.00 -0.41 -14.16
CA ASN A 45 -7.81 -1.62 -14.12
C ASN A 45 -7.51 -2.58 -12.95
N VAL A 46 -7.01 -2.07 -11.84
CA VAL A 46 -6.92 -2.81 -10.57
C VAL A 46 -8.03 -2.33 -9.64
N ASN A 47 -8.91 -3.24 -9.20
CA ASN A 47 -10.14 -2.91 -8.47
C ASN A 47 -10.30 -3.65 -7.13
N GLU A 48 -9.26 -4.33 -6.65
CA GLU A 48 -9.30 -5.05 -5.38
C GLU A 48 -8.12 -4.64 -4.48
N PHE A 49 -8.45 -4.11 -3.29
CA PHE A 49 -7.51 -3.47 -2.39
C PHE A 49 -7.56 -4.10 -1.01
N VAL A 50 -6.41 -4.31 -0.39
CA VAL A 50 -6.27 -4.80 0.98
C VAL A 50 -5.61 -3.71 1.82
N LEU A 51 -6.39 -3.05 2.68
CA LEU A 51 -5.88 -2.07 3.62
C LEU A 51 -5.36 -2.78 4.86
N CYS A 52 -4.05 -2.78 5.05
CA CYS A 52 -3.38 -3.33 6.23
C CYS A 52 -3.45 -2.30 7.36
N LEU A 53 -4.48 -2.41 8.19
CA LEU A 53 -4.81 -1.46 9.24
C LEU A 53 -4.12 -1.78 10.57
N GLY A 54 -4.05 -0.78 11.44
CA GLY A 54 -3.56 -0.86 12.82
C GLY A 54 -4.24 0.17 13.69
N HIS A 55 -3.53 1.27 14.02
CA HIS A 55 -4.10 2.37 14.79
C HIS A 55 -5.34 2.97 14.11
N LYS A 56 -6.38 3.27 14.89
CA LYS A 56 -7.64 3.90 14.43
C LYS A 56 -8.29 3.23 13.20
N HIS A 57 -8.25 1.90 13.12
CA HIS A 57 -8.85 1.14 12.01
C HIS A 57 -10.35 1.48 11.77
N GLY A 58 -11.10 1.83 12.84
CA GLY A 58 -12.50 2.26 12.75
C GLY A 58 -12.73 3.49 11.84
N SER A 59 -11.77 4.40 11.79
CA SER A 59 -11.85 5.59 10.92
C SER A 59 -11.87 5.23 9.44
N PHE A 60 -11.12 4.19 9.03
CA PHE A 60 -11.16 3.68 7.65
C PHE A 60 -12.52 3.04 7.34
N LYS A 61 -13.07 2.25 8.25
CA LYS A 61 -14.41 1.70 8.11
C LYS A 61 -15.44 2.82 7.92
N LYS A 62 -15.47 3.81 8.83
CA LYS A 62 -16.37 4.97 8.74
C LYS A 62 -16.24 5.68 7.40
N PHE A 63 -15.02 5.95 6.93
CA PHE A 63 -14.77 6.61 5.64
C PHE A 63 -15.37 5.80 4.47
N PHE A 64 -14.98 4.53 4.31
CA PHE A 64 -15.42 3.72 3.17
C PHE A 64 -16.90 3.33 3.22
N SER A 65 -17.49 3.23 4.41
CA SER A 65 -18.94 2.99 4.56
C SER A 65 -19.78 4.17 4.09
N ASN A 66 -19.25 5.39 4.20
CA ASN A 66 -19.95 6.63 3.86
C ASN A 66 -19.72 7.07 2.39
N LEU A 67 -18.98 6.30 1.60
CA LEU A 67 -18.66 6.62 0.21
C LEU A 67 -19.78 6.26 -0.80
N GLY A 68 -21.01 6.46 -0.47
CA GLY A 68 -22.15 6.23 -1.35
C GLY A 68 -23.28 5.42 -0.69
N SER A 69 -24.46 5.48 -1.26
CA SER A 69 -25.68 4.91 -0.69
C SER A 69 -25.81 3.39 -0.84
N ASN A 70 -25.08 2.78 -1.77
CA ASN A 70 -25.23 1.36 -2.14
C ASN A 70 -24.00 0.49 -1.78
N ASN A 71 -23.33 0.79 -0.66
CA ASN A 71 -22.18 0.03 -0.21
C ASN A 71 -22.60 -1.24 0.53
N LYS A 72 -22.08 -2.40 0.10
CA LYS A 72 -22.28 -3.66 0.82
C LYS A 72 -21.10 -3.92 1.75
N ILE A 73 -21.37 -3.91 3.06
CA ILE A 73 -20.37 -4.22 4.11
C ILE A 73 -20.60 -5.66 4.57
N ILE A 74 -19.55 -6.48 4.52
CA ILE A 74 -19.57 -7.88 4.94
C ILE A 74 -18.51 -8.06 6.02
N LYS A 75 -18.94 -8.38 7.23
CA LYS A 75 -18.02 -8.78 8.31
C LYS A 75 -17.66 -10.25 8.10
N ILE A 76 -16.38 -10.54 7.86
CA ILE A 76 -15.90 -11.90 7.59
C ILE A 76 -15.38 -12.55 8.89
N LYS A 77 -14.55 -11.81 9.66
CA LYS A 77 -13.95 -12.24 10.93
C LYS A 77 -13.86 -11.04 11.87
N LYS A 78 -13.51 -11.26 13.15
CA LYS A 78 -13.34 -10.20 14.16
C LYS A 78 -12.39 -9.08 13.69
N ASN A 79 -11.38 -9.41 12.92
CA ASN A 79 -10.33 -8.50 12.43
C ASN A 79 -10.34 -8.28 10.91
N TYR A 80 -11.42 -8.69 10.21
CA TYR A 80 -11.50 -8.59 8.77
C TYR A 80 -12.91 -8.28 8.28
N GLU A 81 -13.05 -7.17 7.58
CA GLU A 81 -14.28 -6.74 6.91
C GLU A 81 -14.03 -6.52 5.43
N LYS A 82 -15.03 -6.78 4.62
CA LYS A 82 -15.01 -6.57 3.16
C LYS A 82 -16.09 -5.56 2.80
N ILE A 83 -15.72 -4.53 2.08
CA ILE A 83 -16.65 -3.52 1.55
C ILE A 83 -16.65 -3.66 0.03
N ILE A 84 -17.84 -3.74 -0.55
CA ILE A 84 -18.06 -3.71 -1.99
C ILE A 84 -18.79 -2.42 -2.31
N LEU A 85 -18.21 -1.60 -3.17
CA LEU A 85 -18.75 -0.30 -3.55
C LEU A 85 -18.44 0.01 -5.02
N LYS A 86 -19.07 1.05 -5.55
CA LYS A 86 -18.73 1.58 -6.88
C LYS A 86 -17.89 2.85 -6.74
N ILE A 87 -16.72 2.87 -7.39
CA ILE A 87 -15.88 4.05 -7.49
C ILE A 87 -15.66 4.33 -8.97
N SER A 88 -16.02 5.54 -9.42
CA SER A 88 -15.94 5.92 -10.85
C SER A 88 -16.59 4.86 -11.76
N ASN A 89 -17.79 4.41 -11.41
CA ASN A 89 -18.56 3.36 -12.07
C ASN A 89 -17.91 1.97 -12.13
N LYS A 90 -16.77 1.76 -11.49
CA LYS A 90 -16.11 0.44 -11.39
C LYS A 90 -16.46 -0.24 -10.07
N LYS A 91 -16.90 -1.51 -10.13
CA LYS A 91 -17.05 -2.34 -8.93
C LYS A 91 -15.69 -2.48 -8.25
N THR A 92 -15.59 -2.01 -7.02
CA THR A 92 -14.37 -1.95 -6.23
C THR A 92 -14.53 -2.76 -4.95
N ILE A 93 -13.53 -3.53 -4.59
CA ILE A 93 -13.51 -4.35 -3.38
C ILE A 93 -12.42 -3.83 -2.46
N ILE A 94 -12.81 -3.45 -1.24
CA ILE A 94 -11.90 -3.01 -0.18
C ILE A 94 -11.94 -4.03 0.96
N HIS A 95 -10.80 -4.64 1.23
CA HIS A 95 -10.59 -5.51 2.39
C HIS A 95 -9.98 -4.67 3.50
N LEU A 96 -10.71 -4.49 4.60
CA LEU A 96 -10.23 -3.83 5.82
C LEU A 96 -9.68 -4.91 6.76
N VAL A 97 -8.38 -5.03 6.87
CA VAL A 97 -7.72 -6.05 7.70
C VAL A 97 -6.99 -5.41 8.85
N ASN A 98 -7.48 -5.60 10.07
CA ASN A 98 -6.76 -5.18 11.25
C ASN A 98 -5.58 -6.13 11.51
N THR A 99 -4.38 -5.66 11.25
CA THR A 99 -3.14 -6.41 11.36
C THR A 99 -2.44 -6.25 12.73
N GLY A 100 -3.05 -5.49 13.64
CA GLY A 100 -2.53 -5.20 14.98
C GLY A 100 -1.79 -3.87 15.07
N LEU A 101 -1.75 -3.30 16.29
CA LEU A 101 -1.18 -1.97 16.55
C LEU A 101 0.35 -1.98 16.37
N ASN A 102 1.05 -2.82 17.09
CA ASN A 102 2.52 -2.87 17.15
C ASN A 102 3.14 -3.83 16.12
N THR A 103 2.53 -3.94 14.94
CA THR A 103 3.00 -4.86 13.89
C THR A 103 3.92 -4.12 12.93
N LYS A 104 5.13 -4.65 12.71
CA LYS A 104 6.10 -4.13 11.74
C LYS A 104 5.57 -4.31 10.30
N THR A 105 6.07 -3.51 9.38
CA THR A 105 5.64 -3.40 7.97
C THR A 105 5.47 -4.77 7.28
N GLY A 106 6.53 -5.58 7.22
CA GLY A 106 6.47 -6.91 6.58
C GLY A 106 5.47 -7.85 7.24
N ASN A 107 5.40 -7.83 8.58
CA ASN A 107 4.44 -8.65 9.31
C ASN A 107 2.99 -8.23 9.09
N ARG A 108 2.70 -6.96 8.77
CA ARG A 108 1.34 -6.53 8.38
C ARG A 108 0.92 -7.21 7.08
N ILE A 109 1.80 -7.23 6.10
CA ILE A 109 1.57 -7.90 4.83
C ILE A 109 1.33 -9.40 5.06
N LYS A 110 2.24 -10.06 5.76
CA LYS A 110 2.16 -11.51 6.05
C LYS A 110 0.86 -11.87 6.80
N ARG A 111 0.47 -11.09 7.80
CA ARG A 111 -0.80 -11.29 8.53
C ARG A 111 -2.03 -11.11 7.65
N ALA A 112 -2.11 -10.02 6.87
CA ALA A 112 -3.22 -9.78 5.97
C ALA A 112 -3.31 -10.87 4.89
N TYR A 113 -2.18 -11.28 4.32
CA TYR A 113 -2.07 -12.33 3.33
C TYR A 113 -2.60 -13.67 3.86
N LYS A 114 -2.22 -14.04 5.11
CA LYS A 114 -2.71 -15.25 5.79
C LYS A 114 -4.22 -15.16 6.12
N ILE A 115 -4.71 -14.01 6.59
CA ILE A 115 -6.13 -13.80 6.91
C ILE A 115 -7.01 -13.98 5.68
N LEU A 116 -6.56 -13.50 4.52
CA LEU A 116 -7.26 -13.64 3.24
C LEU A 116 -7.00 -15.00 2.57
N ASN A 117 -6.15 -15.85 3.13
CA ASN A 117 -5.76 -17.17 2.58
C ASN A 117 -5.28 -17.08 1.11
N LEU A 118 -4.39 -16.14 0.82
CA LEU A 118 -3.90 -15.90 -0.53
C LEU A 118 -2.73 -16.82 -0.88
N LYS A 119 -2.59 -17.07 -2.20
CA LYS A 119 -1.48 -17.83 -2.81
C LYS A 119 -0.98 -17.16 -4.09
N GLU A 120 -1.26 -15.88 -4.28
CA GLU A 120 -0.97 -15.12 -5.51
C GLU A 120 0.11 -14.06 -5.30
N THR A 121 0.73 -13.61 -6.38
CA THR A 121 1.57 -12.41 -6.39
C THR A 121 0.71 -11.18 -6.11
N ILE A 122 1.20 -10.28 -5.27
CA ILE A 122 0.52 -9.04 -4.89
C ILE A 122 1.34 -7.81 -5.27
N ILE A 123 0.66 -6.69 -5.40
CA ILE A 123 1.29 -5.36 -5.36
C ILE A 123 1.21 -4.84 -3.93
N MET A 124 2.25 -4.16 -3.45
CA MET A 124 2.24 -3.47 -2.17
C MET A 124 2.66 -2.02 -2.35
N THR A 125 1.98 -1.11 -1.65
CA THR A 125 2.37 0.29 -1.54
C THR A 125 2.09 0.85 -0.15
N TYR A 126 2.67 2.03 0.14
CA TYR A 126 2.38 2.77 1.36
C TYR A 126 1.09 3.57 1.22
N GLY A 127 0.42 3.85 2.35
CA GLY A 127 -0.85 4.58 2.40
C GLY A 127 -0.73 6.10 2.24
N ASP A 128 0.47 6.61 1.98
CA ASP A 128 0.80 8.03 1.87
C ASP A 128 1.65 8.37 0.64
N GLY A 129 1.90 7.41 -0.24
CA GLY A 129 2.66 7.58 -1.48
C GLY A 129 1.77 7.62 -2.72
N LEU A 130 1.91 8.67 -3.52
CA LEU A 130 1.26 8.81 -4.82
C LEU A 130 2.30 8.65 -5.94
N SER A 131 1.91 8.08 -7.07
CA SER A 131 2.78 7.93 -8.25
C SER A 131 1.94 7.73 -9.50
N ASP A 132 2.48 8.17 -10.62
CA ASP A 132 2.00 7.91 -11.99
C ASP A 132 2.60 6.63 -12.59
N LEU A 133 3.26 5.79 -11.77
CA LEU A 133 3.93 4.56 -12.19
C LEU A 133 2.98 3.65 -13.00
N PRO A 134 3.35 3.25 -14.23
CA PRO A 134 2.58 2.29 -15.01
C PRO A 134 2.68 0.88 -14.39
N ILE A 135 1.63 0.46 -13.68
CA ILE A 135 1.60 -0.83 -12.94
C ILE A 135 1.83 -2.03 -13.86
N ARG A 136 1.33 -1.97 -15.09
CA ARG A 136 1.56 -3.02 -16.10
C ARG A 136 3.06 -3.20 -16.42
N LYS A 137 3.82 -2.11 -16.50
CA LYS A 137 5.27 -2.17 -16.73
C LYS A 137 5.99 -2.80 -15.53
N LEU A 138 5.61 -2.42 -14.30
CA LEU A 138 6.17 -2.99 -13.08
C LEU A 138 5.92 -4.51 -12.98
N LEU A 139 4.72 -4.96 -13.30
CA LEU A 139 4.34 -6.38 -13.29
C LEU A 139 5.09 -7.17 -14.37
N ASN A 140 5.18 -6.63 -15.58
CA ASN A 140 5.94 -7.26 -16.67
C ASN A 140 7.42 -7.39 -16.30
N PHE A 141 8.00 -6.35 -15.71
CA PHE A 141 9.38 -6.38 -15.22
C PHE A 141 9.59 -7.47 -14.17
N HIS A 142 8.68 -7.58 -13.19
CA HIS A 142 8.72 -8.64 -12.17
C HIS A 142 8.66 -10.04 -12.80
N LYS A 143 7.71 -10.25 -13.74
CA LYS A 143 7.51 -11.53 -14.43
C LYS A 143 8.75 -11.96 -15.22
N ILE A 144 9.37 -11.02 -15.98
CA ILE A 144 10.56 -11.30 -16.79
C ILE A 144 11.75 -11.66 -15.93
N ASN A 145 11.98 -10.93 -14.83
CA ASN A 145 13.15 -11.10 -13.99
C ASN A 145 13.04 -12.28 -13.00
N LYS A 146 11.87 -12.89 -12.83
CA LYS A 146 11.63 -14.09 -12.00
C LYS A 146 12.22 -14.00 -10.59
N LYS A 147 12.23 -12.82 -9.98
CA LYS A 147 12.72 -12.60 -8.61
C LYS A 147 11.56 -12.69 -7.61
N PHE A 148 11.85 -12.99 -6.36
CA PHE A 148 10.85 -13.06 -5.29
C PHE A 148 10.15 -11.71 -5.04
N SER A 149 10.88 -10.61 -5.20
CA SER A 149 10.36 -9.27 -5.03
C SER A 149 10.94 -8.30 -6.07
N THR A 150 10.15 -7.31 -6.43
CA THR A 150 10.55 -6.17 -7.25
C THR A 150 10.16 -4.90 -6.52
N VAL A 151 11.05 -3.94 -6.44
CA VAL A 151 10.80 -2.63 -5.84
C VAL A 151 11.05 -1.53 -6.87
N THR A 152 10.21 -0.49 -6.86
CA THR A 152 10.51 0.73 -7.62
C THR A 152 11.63 1.50 -6.94
N ALA A 153 12.59 1.93 -7.73
CA ALA A 153 13.69 2.74 -7.28
C ALA A 153 13.65 4.11 -7.96
N VAL A 154 13.67 5.18 -7.17
CA VAL A 154 13.59 6.56 -7.66
C VAL A 154 14.81 7.37 -7.25
N ARG A 155 15.10 8.44 -7.97
CA ARG A 155 16.16 9.38 -7.57
C ARG A 155 15.74 10.09 -6.28
N PRO A 156 16.57 10.13 -5.24
CA PRO A 156 16.22 10.81 -4.01
C PRO A 156 16.21 12.32 -4.21
N PRO A 157 15.21 13.05 -3.69
CA PRO A 157 15.46 14.42 -3.28
C PRO A 157 16.47 14.39 -2.12
N LYS A 158 17.30 15.42 -1.98
CA LYS A 158 18.51 15.52 -1.10
C LYS A 158 18.41 15.12 0.39
N LYS A 159 17.36 14.41 0.84
CA LYS A 159 17.08 14.14 2.27
C LYS A 159 16.84 12.67 2.65
N PHE A 160 17.07 11.70 1.77
CA PHE A 160 16.72 10.29 2.02
C PHE A 160 17.92 9.35 1.87
N GLY A 161 17.88 8.22 2.58
CA GLY A 161 18.86 7.14 2.45
C GLY A 161 18.86 6.48 1.06
N ILE A 162 19.98 5.94 0.66
CA ILE A 162 20.32 5.60 -0.72
C ILE A 162 20.57 4.11 -0.88
N PHE A 163 20.09 3.53 -1.99
CA PHE A 163 20.48 2.19 -2.43
C PHE A 163 21.57 2.27 -3.50
N GLU A 164 22.65 1.53 -3.34
CA GLU A 164 23.54 1.20 -4.44
C GLU A 164 22.91 0.08 -5.27
N ILE A 165 22.69 0.33 -6.58
CA ILE A 165 22.10 -0.64 -7.49
C ILE A 165 23.14 -1.01 -8.55
N ARG A 166 23.55 -2.29 -8.59
CA ARG A 166 24.36 -2.86 -9.67
C ARG A 166 23.59 -3.99 -10.35
N ASN A 167 23.58 -3.98 -11.70
CA ASN A 167 22.89 -4.99 -12.50
C ASN A 167 21.42 -5.21 -12.08
N LYS A 168 20.69 -4.12 -11.79
CA LYS A 168 19.29 -4.13 -11.33
C LYS A 168 19.03 -4.84 -9.99
N VAL A 169 20.08 -5.08 -9.20
CA VAL A 169 20.01 -5.68 -7.87
C VAL A 169 20.51 -4.66 -6.84
N ALA A 170 19.75 -4.44 -5.77
CA ALA A 170 20.19 -3.62 -4.64
C ALA A 170 21.29 -4.35 -3.87
N LYS A 171 22.45 -3.71 -3.68
CA LYS A 171 23.65 -4.23 -3.03
C LYS A 171 23.83 -3.69 -1.61
N SER A 172 23.59 -2.38 -1.41
CA SER A 172 23.77 -1.74 -0.12
C SER A 172 22.71 -0.65 0.11
N PHE A 173 22.57 -0.25 1.37
CA PHE A 173 21.72 0.86 1.80
C PHE A 173 22.57 1.77 2.71
N ASP A 174 22.74 3.02 2.31
CA ASP A 174 23.54 4.02 3.02
C ASP A 174 22.82 5.35 3.20
N ASN A 175 23.21 6.10 4.25
CA ASN A 175 22.73 7.45 4.53
C ASN A 175 23.63 8.56 3.95
N ILE A 176 24.55 8.22 3.05
CA ILE A 176 25.54 9.14 2.50
C ILE A 176 24.96 9.84 1.24
N TYR A 177 25.38 11.09 1.01
CA TYR A 177 24.91 11.98 -0.05
C TYR A 177 24.84 11.31 -1.44
N PRO A 178 23.76 11.60 -2.21
CA PRO A 178 23.52 10.90 -3.47
C PRO A 178 24.60 11.25 -4.51
N ASP A 179 25.32 10.25 -4.89
CA ASP A 179 25.98 10.22 -6.17
C ASP A 179 24.88 10.13 -7.28
N LYS A 180 25.23 10.41 -8.54
CA LYS A 180 24.33 10.34 -9.71
C LYS A 180 23.65 8.96 -9.86
N LEU A 181 24.19 7.90 -9.26
CA LEU A 181 23.70 6.51 -9.33
C LEU A 181 22.76 6.14 -8.18
N SER A 182 22.69 6.91 -7.13
CA SER A 182 21.90 6.61 -5.92
C SER A 182 20.40 6.57 -6.18
N ARG A 183 19.73 5.61 -5.56
CA ARG A 183 18.28 5.43 -5.64
C ARG A 183 17.70 5.15 -4.25
N ILE A 184 16.47 5.59 -4.02
CA ILE A 184 15.70 5.26 -2.81
C ILE A 184 14.48 4.40 -3.17
N ASN A 185 13.92 3.78 -2.14
CA ASN A 185 12.65 3.07 -2.24
C ASN A 185 11.52 4.02 -2.70
N GLY A 186 10.97 3.77 -3.88
CA GLY A 186 9.87 4.54 -4.46
C GLY A 186 8.48 4.12 -3.96
N GLY A 187 8.39 3.17 -3.02
CA GLY A 187 7.14 2.84 -2.33
C GLY A 187 6.22 1.86 -3.02
N PHE A 188 6.57 1.34 -4.20
CA PHE A 188 5.77 0.36 -4.93
C PHE A 188 6.55 -0.95 -5.12
N PHE A 189 5.92 -2.06 -4.73
CA PHE A 189 6.53 -3.38 -4.74
C PHE A 189 5.63 -4.39 -5.44
N VAL A 190 6.24 -5.38 -6.07
CA VAL A 190 5.58 -6.63 -6.44
C VAL A 190 6.21 -7.73 -5.60
N LEU A 191 5.38 -8.49 -4.90
CA LEU A 191 5.80 -9.56 -3.99
C LEU A 191 5.18 -10.88 -4.45
N SER A 192 6.01 -11.87 -4.73
CA SER A 192 5.55 -13.22 -5.01
C SER A 192 5.04 -13.90 -3.73
N ASN A 193 4.29 -14.99 -3.88
CA ASN A 193 3.84 -15.81 -2.76
C ASN A 193 5.03 -16.32 -1.91
N GLU A 194 6.13 -16.68 -2.56
CA GLU A 194 7.36 -17.15 -1.92
C GLU A 194 8.02 -16.05 -1.07
N ALA A 195 8.05 -14.81 -1.58
CA ALA A 195 8.56 -13.66 -0.82
C ALA A 195 7.79 -13.39 0.47
N ILE A 196 6.48 -13.65 0.48
CA ILE A 196 5.61 -13.35 1.63
C ILE A 196 5.65 -14.48 2.66
N LYS A 197 5.92 -15.72 2.23
CA LYS A 197 6.02 -16.88 3.13
C LYS A 197 7.32 -16.91 3.94
N LYS A 198 8.41 -16.41 3.38
CA LYS A 198 9.69 -16.21 4.09
C LYS A 198 9.59 -15.09 5.11
#